data_392cb80f80056b43a9391e964287c99e
#
_entry.id   392cb80f80056b43a9391e964287c99e
#
_cell.length_a   1.000
_cell.length_b   1.000
_cell.length_c   1.000
_cell.angle_alpha   90.00
_cell.angle_beta   90.00
_cell.angle_gamma   90.00
#
_symmetry.space_group_name_H-M   'P 1'
#
loop_
_entity.id
_entity.type
_entity.pdbx_description
1 polymer ?
#
loop_
_entity_poly.entity_id
_entity_poly.type
_entity_poly.pdbx_seq_one_letter_code
_entity_poly.pdbx_strand_id
1 'polypeptide(L)'
;FSNALSEEISKTVPAPMLHDGIYKNYISKKESTLSQAGVDTLATASVTEGKGAAALATVSGRDFIDNPMLHQEVFGPFSLLIRCKDKAELLELVRHLEGQLTATLMATEADVEEHKALIELVINMCGRMILNGVPTGVEVCLSMQHGGPFPATTDARFGSVGADAIKRFVLP
;
A
#
# COMPACT_ATOMS: atom_id res chain seq x y z
N PHE A 1 -1.98 16.69 8.23
CA PHE A 1 -2.25 15.61 7.26
C PHE A 1 -3.25 14.59 7.83
N SER A 2 -2.93 13.90 8.95
CA SER A 2 -3.78 12.83 9.51
C SER A 2 -5.23 13.26 9.77
N ASN A 3 -5.46 14.44 10.32
CA ASN A 3 -6.81 14.94 10.58
C ASN A 3 -7.63 15.14 9.29
N ALA A 4 -7.02 15.76 8.28
CA ALA A 4 -7.68 15.94 6.98
C ALA A 4 -7.99 14.59 6.30
N LEU A 5 -7.05 13.64 6.36
CA LEU A 5 -7.28 12.30 5.83
C LEU A 5 -8.38 11.56 6.60
N SER A 6 -8.41 11.65 7.93
CA SER A 6 -9.47 11.07 8.76
C SER A 6 -10.85 11.63 8.43
N GLU A 7 -10.93 12.93 8.19
CA GLU A 7 -12.19 13.59 7.79
C GLU A 7 -12.68 13.06 6.45
N GLU A 8 -11.81 12.93 5.45
CA GLU A 8 -12.19 12.42 4.13
C GLU A 8 -12.56 10.93 4.18
N ILE A 9 -11.83 10.11 4.91
CA ILE A 9 -12.15 8.70 5.09
C ILE A 9 -13.53 8.52 5.74
N SER A 10 -13.86 9.32 6.75
CA SER A 10 -15.16 9.26 7.44
C SER A 10 -16.35 9.56 6.53
N LYS A 11 -16.13 10.34 5.46
CA LYS A 11 -17.15 10.71 4.48
C LYS A 11 -17.35 9.67 3.38
N THR A 12 -16.45 8.67 3.27
CA THR A 12 -16.53 7.68 2.19
C THR A 12 -17.77 6.81 2.31
N VAL A 13 -18.36 6.47 1.17
CA VAL A 13 -19.53 5.60 1.11
C VAL A 13 -19.09 4.16 0.93
N PRO A 14 -19.52 3.22 1.78
CA PRO A 14 -19.19 1.81 1.64
C PRO A 14 -19.67 1.24 0.31
N ALA A 15 -18.84 0.44 -0.33
CA ALA A 15 -19.15 -0.17 -1.62
C ALA A 15 -19.08 -1.70 -1.57
N PRO A 16 -19.84 -2.40 -2.41
CA PRO A 16 -19.70 -3.85 -2.55
C PRO A 16 -18.28 -4.21 -2.97
N MET A 17 -17.73 -5.24 -2.37
CA MET A 17 -16.47 -5.83 -2.80
C MET A 17 -16.72 -6.86 -3.92
N LEU A 18 -15.68 -7.28 -4.62
CA LEU A 18 -15.80 -8.13 -5.83
C LEU A 18 -16.64 -9.40 -5.58
N HIS A 19 -16.48 -10.03 -4.43
CA HIS A 19 -17.30 -11.16 -3.96
C HIS A 19 -17.16 -11.34 -2.44
N ASP A 20 -18.09 -12.13 -1.86
CA ASP A 20 -18.18 -12.36 -0.41
C ASP A 20 -16.88 -12.86 0.24
N GLY A 21 -16.10 -13.67 -0.46
CA GLY A 21 -14.83 -14.17 0.04
C GLY A 21 -13.82 -13.04 0.29
N ILE A 22 -13.73 -12.08 -0.65
CA ILE A 22 -12.90 -10.90 -0.49
C ILE A 22 -13.41 -10.02 0.66
N TYR A 23 -14.72 -9.82 0.75
CA TYR A 23 -15.33 -9.06 1.84
C TYR A 23 -15.00 -9.67 3.22
N LYS A 24 -15.21 -10.98 3.39
CA LYS A 24 -14.93 -11.68 4.65
C LYS A 24 -13.45 -11.61 5.01
N ASN A 25 -12.56 -11.80 4.04
CA ASN A 25 -11.12 -11.66 4.25
C ASN A 25 -10.73 -10.24 4.65
N TYR A 26 -11.30 -9.23 4.00
CA TYR A 26 -11.10 -7.82 4.35
C TYR A 26 -11.47 -7.54 5.81
N ILE A 27 -12.68 -7.95 6.23
CA ILE A 27 -13.15 -7.73 7.59
C ILE A 27 -12.21 -8.41 8.60
N SER A 28 -11.91 -9.69 8.40
CA SER A 28 -11.03 -10.47 9.30
C SER A 28 -9.62 -9.87 9.39
N LYS A 29 -9.00 -9.50 8.27
CA LYS A 29 -7.66 -8.91 8.23
C LYS A 29 -7.64 -7.52 8.86
N LYS A 30 -8.64 -6.68 8.57
CA LYS A 30 -8.78 -5.37 9.19
C LYS A 30 -8.90 -5.48 10.71
N GLU A 31 -9.77 -6.34 11.23
CA GLU A 31 -9.94 -6.56 12.65
C GLU A 31 -8.65 -7.07 13.29
N SER A 32 -7.98 -8.02 12.66
CA SER A 32 -6.68 -8.53 13.12
C SER A 32 -5.63 -7.43 13.20
N THR A 33 -5.56 -6.53 12.20
CA THR A 33 -4.62 -5.40 12.21
C THR A 33 -4.97 -4.40 13.29
N LEU A 34 -6.25 -4.04 13.43
CA LEU A 34 -6.70 -3.07 14.43
C LEU A 34 -6.55 -3.57 15.87
N SER A 35 -6.48 -4.88 16.09
CA SER A 35 -6.27 -5.48 17.42
C SER A 35 -4.80 -5.56 17.85
N GLN A 36 -3.86 -5.20 16.94
CA GLN A 36 -2.44 -5.23 17.27
C GLN A 36 -2.07 -4.12 18.28
N ALA A 37 -1.15 -4.43 19.17
CA ALA A 37 -0.63 -3.45 20.13
C ALA A 37 -0.02 -2.23 19.42
N GLY A 38 -0.28 -1.03 19.94
CA GLY A 38 0.22 0.22 19.37
C GLY A 38 -0.55 0.73 18.15
N VAL A 39 -1.57 0.02 17.69
CA VAL A 39 -2.42 0.47 16.58
C VAL A 39 -3.64 1.22 17.12
N ASP A 40 -3.79 2.47 16.67
CA ASP A 40 -4.93 3.31 17.02
C ASP A 40 -5.80 3.56 15.77
N THR A 41 -7.12 3.37 15.89
CA THR A 41 -8.06 3.73 14.83
C THR A 41 -8.25 5.24 14.78
N LEU A 42 -7.98 5.86 13.63
CA LEU A 42 -8.18 7.29 13.42
C LEU A 42 -9.55 7.63 12.82
N ALA A 43 -10.02 6.82 11.89
CA ALA A 43 -11.30 7.02 11.23
C ALA A 43 -11.86 5.71 10.67
N THR A 44 -13.18 5.63 10.62
CA THR A 44 -13.91 4.55 9.93
C THR A 44 -15.13 5.16 9.25
N ALA A 45 -15.36 4.80 8.00
CA ALA A 45 -16.59 5.13 7.29
C ALA A 45 -17.80 4.41 7.93
N SER A 46 -19.01 4.87 7.57
CA SER A 46 -20.24 4.22 8.01
C SER A 46 -20.24 2.73 7.61
N VAL A 47 -20.63 1.85 8.53
CA VAL A 47 -20.68 0.42 8.25
C VAL A 47 -22.01 0.06 7.61
N THR A 48 -21.96 -0.70 6.53
CA THR A 48 -23.13 -1.28 5.86
C THR A 48 -22.86 -2.77 5.65
N GLU A 49 -23.80 -3.62 6.01
CA GLU A 49 -23.65 -5.07 5.88
C GLU A 49 -23.36 -5.47 4.41
N GLY A 50 -22.42 -6.36 4.20
CA GLY A 50 -22.00 -6.83 2.88
C GLY A 50 -21.15 -5.83 2.07
N LYS A 51 -20.79 -4.66 2.63
CA LYS A 51 -19.99 -3.65 1.95
C LYS A 51 -18.69 -3.35 2.68
N GLY A 52 -17.64 -3.16 1.92
CA GLY A 52 -16.34 -2.72 2.44
C GLY A 52 -16.41 -1.24 2.88
N ALA A 53 -16.28 -1.00 4.17
CA ALA A 53 -16.19 0.35 4.74
C ALA A 53 -14.73 0.74 4.90
N ALA A 54 -14.36 1.93 4.41
CA ALA A 54 -13.00 2.44 4.54
C ALA A 54 -12.61 2.64 6.00
N ALA A 55 -11.34 2.37 6.33
CA ALA A 55 -10.80 2.61 7.64
C ALA A 55 -9.36 3.13 7.56
N LEU A 56 -9.02 4.00 8.49
CA LEU A 56 -7.69 4.55 8.70
C LEU A 56 -7.24 4.25 10.11
N ALA A 57 -6.08 3.66 10.25
CA ALA A 57 -5.41 3.45 11.53
C ALA A 57 -4.02 4.11 11.52
N THR A 58 -3.41 4.23 12.70
CA THR A 58 -2.04 4.73 12.84
C THR A 58 -1.25 3.87 13.79
N VAL A 59 0.05 3.83 13.60
CA VAL A 59 1.00 3.13 14.45
C VAL A 59 2.34 3.89 14.46
N SER A 60 3.16 3.69 15.49
CA SER A 60 4.53 4.22 15.48
C SER A 60 5.43 3.43 14.52
N GLY A 61 6.50 4.06 14.01
CA GLY A 61 7.49 3.37 13.17
C GLY A 61 8.12 2.18 13.88
N ARG A 62 8.40 2.31 15.18
CA ARG A 62 8.99 1.23 15.99
C ARG A 62 8.05 0.04 16.13
N ASP A 63 6.80 0.27 16.53
CA ASP A 63 5.81 -0.81 16.69
C ASP A 63 5.53 -1.51 15.35
N PHE A 64 5.55 -0.76 14.23
CA PHE A 64 5.42 -1.34 12.90
C PHE A 64 6.61 -2.26 12.58
N ILE A 65 7.85 -1.80 12.77
CA ILE A 65 9.06 -2.60 12.48
C ILE A 65 9.09 -3.87 13.33
N ASP A 66 8.72 -3.77 14.59
CA ASP A 66 8.78 -4.88 15.55
C ASP A 66 7.64 -5.90 15.39
N ASN A 67 6.58 -5.56 14.65
CA ASN A 67 5.42 -6.43 14.46
C ASN A 67 5.18 -6.80 12.98
N PRO A 68 5.71 -7.95 12.50
CA PRO A 68 5.52 -8.40 11.12
C PRO A 68 4.06 -8.61 10.68
N MET A 69 3.12 -8.73 11.63
CA MET A 69 1.69 -8.82 11.29
C MET A 69 1.17 -7.53 10.64
N LEU A 70 1.79 -6.39 10.96
CA LEU A 70 1.45 -5.09 10.37
C LEU A 70 2.01 -4.89 8.95
N HIS A 71 2.97 -5.72 8.53
CA HIS A 71 3.52 -5.68 7.17
C HIS A 71 2.59 -6.34 6.13
N GLN A 72 1.61 -7.13 6.60
CA GLN A 72 0.69 -7.85 5.72
C GLN A 72 -0.34 -6.91 5.11
N GLU A 73 -0.60 -7.08 3.81
CA GLU A 73 -1.64 -6.36 3.11
C GLU A 73 -3.04 -6.66 3.69
N VAL A 74 -3.81 -5.62 3.95
CA VAL A 74 -5.25 -5.70 4.21
C VAL A 74 -5.97 -5.39 2.90
N PHE A 75 -6.33 -6.43 2.15
CA PHE A 75 -6.89 -6.29 0.81
C PHE A 75 -8.30 -5.68 0.83
N GLY A 76 -8.38 -4.36 0.68
CA GLY A 76 -9.61 -3.59 0.74
C GLY A 76 -9.35 -2.12 1.08
N PRO A 77 -10.41 -1.33 1.37
CA PRO A 77 -10.29 0.10 1.63
C PRO A 77 -9.74 0.39 3.05
N PHE A 78 -8.51 -0.02 3.31
CA PHE A 78 -7.80 0.17 4.57
C PHE A 78 -6.48 0.90 4.33
N SER A 79 -6.14 1.82 5.23
CA SER A 79 -4.84 2.49 5.23
C SER A 79 -4.25 2.48 6.65
N LEU A 80 -2.98 2.16 6.75
CA LEU A 80 -2.20 2.25 7.98
C LEU A 80 -1.19 3.40 7.85
N LEU A 81 -1.37 4.44 8.66
CA LEU A 81 -0.47 5.57 8.74
C LEU A 81 0.64 5.29 9.75
N ILE A 82 1.86 5.12 9.27
CA ILE A 82 3.02 4.84 10.10
C ILE A 82 3.75 6.17 10.38
N ARG A 83 3.98 6.47 11.64
CA ARG A 83 4.65 7.70 12.07
C ARG A 83 6.08 7.42 12.50
N CYS A 84 7.03 7.74 11.63
CA CYS A 84 8.45 7.65 11.95
C CYS A 84 8.88 8.91 12.75
N LYS A 85 9.72 8.71 13.74
CA LYS A 85 10.25 9.82 14.57
C LYS A 85 11.30 10.64 13.84
N ASP A 86 12.04 10.01 12.92
CA ASP A 86 13.12 10.63 12.18
C ASP A 86 13.42 9.87 10.86
N LYS A 87 14.35 10.41 10.08
CA LYS A 87 14.80 9.85 8.81
C LYS A 87 15.44 8.45 8.96
N ALA A 88 16.15 8.23 10.05
CA ALA A 88 16.83 6.94 10.28
C ALA A 88 15.80 5.82 10.47
N GLU A 89 14.76 6.05 11.26
CA GLU A 89 13.66 5.12 11.46
C GLU A 89 12.85 4.89 10.18
N LEU A 90 12.64 5.95 9.37
CA LEU A 90 11.99 5.80 8.05
C LEU A 90 12.80 4.90 7.11
N LEU A 91 14.11 5.08 7.04
CA LEU A 91 14.99 4.24 6.24
C LEU A 91 15.01 2.78 6.75
N GLU A 92 15.03 2.59 8.06
CA GLU A 92 14.93 1.27 8.70
C GLU A 92 13.60 0.60 8.33
N LEU A 93 12.49 1.34 8.46
CA LEU A 93 11.16 0.85 8.12
C LEU A 93 11.06 0.38 6.67
N VAL A 94 11.52 1.19 5.73
CA VAL A 94 11.47 0.84 4.30
C VAL A 94 12.26 -0.44 3.99
N ARG A 95 13.37 -0.69 4.70
CA ARG A 95 14.12 -1.96 4.55
C ARG A 95 13.37 -3.20 5.04
N HIS A 96 12.37 -3.04 5.90
CA HIS A 96 11.53 -4.14 6.39
C HIS A 96 10.29 -4.39 5.51
N LEU A 97 10.00 -3.50 4.55
CA LEU A 97 8.92 -3.71 3.61
C LEU A 97 9.29 -4.77 2.58
N GLU A 98 8.33 -5.60 2.25
CA GLU A 98 8.42 -6.56 1.15
C GLU A 98 8.26 -5.87 -0.20
N GLY A 99 8.52 -6.59 -1.30
CA GLY A 99 8.33 -6.07 -2.64
C GLY A 99 6.89 -5.63 -2.90
N GLN A 100 6.72 -4.44 -3.50
CA GLN A 100 5.43 -3.79 -3.76
C GLN A 100 5.18 -3.64 -5.26
N LEU A 101 3.91 -3.60 -5.66
CA LEU A 101 3.53 -3.27 -7.04
C LEU A 101 3.82 -1.80 -7.35
N THR A 102 3.43 -0.91 -6.43
CA THR A 102 3.63 0.53 -6.57
C THR A 102 4.08 1.17 -5.27
N ALA A 103 4.86 2.22 -5.38
CA ALA A 103 5.15 3.14 -4.29
C ALA A 103 4.95 4.57 -4.76
N THR A 104 4.42 5.42 -3.89
CA THR A 104 4.26 6.85 -4.19
C THR A 104 5.08 7.67 -3.21
N LEU A 105 5.85 8.62 -3.75
CA LEU A 105 6.54 9.63 -2.99
C LEU A 105 5.86 10.97 -3.19
N MET A 106 5.34 11.57 -2.12
CA MET A 106 4.88 12.95 -2.08
C MET A 106 5.99 13.81 -1.50
N ALA A 107 6.65 14.61 -2.34
CA ALA A 107 7.87 15.32 -1.97
C ALA A 107 8.06 16.59 -2.80
N THR A 108 8.72 17.59 -2.20
CA THR A 108 9.25 18.74 -2.93
C THR A 108 10.57 18.39 -3.62
N GLU A 109 11.05 19.24 -4.51
CA GLU A 109 12.39 19.07 -5.12
C GLU A 109 13.51 19.03 -4.07
N ALA A 110 13.37 19.83 -3.03
CA ALA A 110 14.33 19.85 -1.91
C ALA A 110 14.33 18.51 -1.14
N ASP A 111 13.16 17.94 -0.89
CA ASP A 111 13.04 16.63 -0.25
C ASP A 111 13.67 15.52 -1.11
N VAL A 112 13.48 15.59 -2.42
CA VAL A 112 14.08 14.62 -3.37
C VAL A 112 15.61 14.68 -3.29
N GLU A 113 16.20 15.88 -3.29
CA GLU A 113 17.66 16.05 -3.16
C GLU A 113 18.18 15.56 -1.80
N GLU A 114 17.47 15.86 -0.73
CA GLU A 114 17.87 15.48 0.62
C GLU A 114 17.75 13.98 0.90
N HIS A 115 16.76 13.31 0.27
CA HIS A 115 16.37 11.93 0.60
C HIS A 115 16.76 10.91 -0.46
N LYS A 116 17.83 11.10 -1.24
CA LYS A 116 18.29 10.19 -2.32
C LYS A 116 18.39 8.72 -1.88
N ALA A 117 18.94 8.46 -0.70
CA ALA A 117 19.07 7.10 -0.19
C ALA A 117 17.71 6.43 0.07
N LEU A 118 16.69 7.18 0.51
CA LEU A 118 15.32 6.68 0.65
C LEU A 118 14.72 6.36 -0.71
N ILE A 119 14.91 7.24 -1.68
CA ILE A 119 14.41 7.07 -3.05
C ILE A 119 15.00 5.81 -3.69
N GLU A 120 16.31 5.58 -3.55
CA GLU A 120 16.97 4.36 -4.05
C GLU A 120 16.38 3.10 -3.41
N LEU A 121 16.14 3.09 -2.11
CA LEU A 121 15.49 1.96 -1.43
C LEU A 121 14.08 1.73 -1.99
N VAL A 122 13.28 2.78 -2.13
CA VAL A 122 11.90 2.68 -2.64
C VAL A 122 11.86 2.18 -4.10
N ILE A 123 12.75 2.69 -4.96
CA ILE A 123 12.85 2.22 -6.36
C ILE A 123 13.16 0.72 -6.41
N ASN A 124 14.03 0.22 -5.54
CA ASN A 124 14.42 -1.18 -5.55
C ASN A 124 13.37 -2.12 -4.94
N MET A 125 12.39 -1.59 -4.20
CA MET A 125 11.34 -2.40 -3.57
C MET A 125 9.99 -2.38 -4.31
N CYS A 126 9.83 -1.59 -5.37
CA CYS A 126 8.57 -1.51 -6.08
C CYS A 126 8.73 -1.67 -7.60
N GLY A 127 7.68 -2.13 -8.25
CA GLY A 127 7.66 -2.25 -9.72
C GLY A 127 7.47 -0.92 -10.41
N ARG A 128 6.76 0.02 -9.77
CA ARG A 128 6.50 1.35 -10.31
C ARG A 128 6.53 2.40 -9.20
N MET A 129 7.45 3.34 -9.32
CA MET A 129 7.51 4.50 -8.44
C MET A 129 6.77 5.68 -9.06
N ILE A 130 5.98 6.38 -8.25
CA ILE A 130 5.20 7.55 -8.64
C ILE A 130 5.65 8.74 -7.79
N LEU A 131 5.88 9.89 -8.42
CA LEU A 131 6.20 11.13 -7.73
C LEU A 131 5.02 12.09 -7.81
N ASN A 132 4.57 12.60 -6.66
CA ASN A 132 3.50 13.59 -6.51
C ASN A 132 2.22 13.24 -7.28
N GLY A 133 1.85 11.98 -7.32
CA GLY A 133 0.66 11.48 -7.96
C GLY A 133 0.03 10.33 -7.19
N VAL A 134 -1.10 9.86 -7.66
CA VAL A 134 -1.72 8.64 -7.14
C VAL A 134 -1.65 7.55 -8.20
N PRO A 135 -1.52 6.27 -7.81
CA PRO A 135 -1.58 5.19 -8.77
C PRO A 135 -2.96 5.18 -9.42
N THR A 136 -3.02 5.63 -10.66
CA THR A 136 -4.18 5.41 -11.53
C THR A 136 -4.20 3.97 -11.98
N GLY A 137 -5.32 3.47 -12.51
CA GLY A 137 -5.45 2.11 -13.00
C GLY A 137 -4.33 1.68 -13.95
N VAL A 138 -4.51 0.56 -14.58
CA VAL A 138 -3.59 0.00 -15.58
C VAL A 138 -4.16 0.21 -16.99
N GLU A 139 -3.27 0.39 -17.96
CA GLU A 139 -3.60 0.52 -19.38
C GLU A 139 -2.96 -0.58 -20.21
N VAL A 140 -3.52 -0.85 -21.38
CA VAL A 140 -2.89 -1.73 -22.38
C VAL A 140 -1.93 -0.89 -23.22
N CYS A 141 -0.71 -0.75 -22.74
CA CYS A 141 0.37 -0.07 -23.47
C CYS A 141 1.72 -0.77 -23.21
N LEU A 142 2.70 -0.52 -24.08
CA LEU A 142 4.01 -1.18 -24.00
C LEU A 142 4.81 -0.80 -22.75
N SER A 143 4.63 0.42 -22.25
CA SER A 143 5.33 0.91 -21.05
C SER A 143 4.65 0.55 -19.74
N MET A 144 3.48 -0.12 -19.78
CA MET A 144 2.78 -0.49 -18.54
C MET A 144 3.52 -1.59 -17.81
N GLN A 145 3.93 -1.29 -16.59
CA GLN A 145 4.48 -2.25 -15.64
C GLN A 145 3.49 -2.45 -14.49
N HIS A 146 2.99 -3.68 -14.36
CA HIS A 146 2.18 -4.12 -13.21
C HIS A 146 2.77 -5.40 -12.65
N GLY A 147 3.87 -5.26 -12.01
CA GLY A 147 4.66 -6.27 -11.35
C GLY A 147 5.59 -5.58 -10.36
N GLY A 148 6.42 -6.34 -9.72
CA GLY A 148 7.40 -5.83 -8.77
C GLY A 148 8.25 -6.94 -8.17
N PRO A 149 9.20 -6.62 -7.29
CA PRO A 149 9.99 -7.63 -6.60
C PRO A 149 9.08 -8.56 -5.79
N PHE A 150 9.55 -9.78 -5.55
CA PHE A 150 8.82 -10.74 -4.69
C PHE A 150 8.54 -10.12 -3.31
N PRO A 151 7.34 -10.29 -2.74
CA PRO A 151 6.23 -11.12 -3.17
C PRO A 151 5.20 -10.45 -4.09
N ALA A 152 5.43 -9.20 -4.53
CA ALA A 152 4.50 -8.49 -5.41
C ALA A 152 4.20 -9.28 -6.70
N THR A 153 5.22 -9.91 -7.29
CA THR A 153 5.05 -10.92 -8.34
C THR A 153 6.04 -12.08 -8.16
N THR A 154 5.70 -13.23 -8.71
CA THR A 154 6.58 -14.40 -8.71
C THR A 154 7.71 -14.28 -9.74
N ASP A 155 7.53 -13.44 -10.77
CA ASP A 155 8.54 -13.16 -11.79
C ASP A 155 8.38 -11.72 -12.27
N ALA A 156 9.29 -10.85 -11.84
CA ALA A 156 9.26 -9.42 -12.13
C ALA A 156 9.52 -9.09 -13.62
N ARG A 157 9.96 -10.05 -14.44
CA ARG A 157 10.16 -9.87 -15.89
C ARG A 157 8.86 -9.75 -16.66
N PHE A 158 7.74 -10.20 -16.08
CA PHE A 158 6.44 -10.23 -16.73
C PHE A 158 5.44 -9.38 -15.95
N GLY A 159 4.89 -8.36 -16.61
CA GLY A 159 3.71 -7.66 -16.11
C GLY A 159 2.48 -8.57 -16.11
N SER A 160 1.56 -8.37 -15.18
CA SER A 160 0.27 -9.07 -15.16
C SER A 160 -0.78 -8.44 -16.07
N VAL A 161 -0.53 -7.24 -16.57
CA VAL A 161 -1.38 -6.47 -17.48
C VAL A 161 -0.52 -5.70 -18.50
N GLY A 162 -1.18 -5.12 -19.49
CA GLY A 162 -0.50 -4.40 -20.57
C GLY A 162 -0.27 -5.27 -21.80
N ALA A 163 0.31 -4.69 -22.87
CA ALA A 163 0.50 -5.36 -24.17
C ALA A 163 1.36 -6.63 -24.06
N ASP A 164 2.33 -6.63 -23.14
CA ASP A 164 3.28 -7.72 -22.97
C ASP A 164 2.82 -8.82 -22.00
N ALA A 165 1.64 -8.68 -21.39
CA ALA A 165 1.11 -9.68 -20.45
C ALA A 165 0.96 -11.07 -21.09
N ILE A 166 0.67 -11.15 -22.37
CA ILE A 166 0.55 -12.41 -23.11
C ILE A 166 1.84 -13.24 -23.09
N LYS A 167 3.00 -12.62 -23.04
CA LYS A 167 4.31 -13.29 -23.02
C LYS A 167 4.45 -14.29 -21.86
N ARG A 168 3.67 -14.12 -20.80
CA ARG A 168 3.63 -15.03 -19.64
C ARG A 168 2.97 -16.37 -19.98
N PHE A 169 2.14 -16.42 -21.00
CA PHE A 169 1.27 -17.55 -21.35
C PHE A 169 1.64 -18.22 -22.68
N VAL A 170 2.68 -17.77 -23.35
CA VAL A 170 3.15 -18.32 -24.62
C VAL A 170 4.59 -18.82 -24.49
N LEU A 171 4.94 -19.80 -25.26
CA LEU A 171 6.33 -20.25 -25.41
C LEU A 171 7.10 -19.26 -26.29
N PRO A 172 8.38 -19.00 -26.02
CA PRO A 172 9.22 -18.16 -26.84
C PRO A 172 9.45 -18.74 -28.25
#